data_20dcd153cd1d6edce86816175b3b05b6
#
_entry.id   20dcd153cd1d6edce86816175b3b05b6
#
_cell.length_a   1.000
_cell.length_b   1.000
_cell.length_c   1.000
_cell.angle_alpha   90.00
_cell.angle_beta   90.00
_cell.angle_gamma   90.00
#
_symmetry.space_group_name_H-M   'P 1'
#
loop_
_entity.id
_entity.type
_entity.pdbx_description
1 polymer ?
#
loop_
_entity_poly.entity_id
_entity_poly.type
_entity_poly.pdbx_seq_one_letter_code
_entity_poly.pdbx_strand_id
1 'polypeptide(L)'
;MRQEKRHKLQLFYEILCAVQEDSMHNEVARPTHVQHYTRLSYDKMMNHLSELEEKGMIHRVSGLVAITAKGVKFIEQYDDLTRLIESAGL
;
A
#
# COMPACT_ATOMS: atom_id res chain seq x y z
N MET A 1 -8.71 -13.40 19.14
CA MET A 1 -8.44 -12.80 17.84
C MET A 1 -7.35 -11.75 17.95
N ARG A 2 -6.43 -11.76 17.00
CA ARG A 2 -5.32 -10.81 17.04
C ARG A 2 -5.74 -9.45 16.52
N GLN A 3 -5.39 -8.40 17.24
CA GLN A 3 -5.60 -7.04 16.76
C GLN A 3 -4.51 -6.64 15.79
N GLU A 4 -4.89 -5.83 14.82
CA GLU A 4 -3.93 -5.23 13.91
C GLU A 4 -3.18 -4.13 14.65
N LYS A 5 -1.85 -4.27 14.76
CA LYS A 5 -1.02 -3.32 15.51
C LYS A 5 -0.18 -2.42 14.62
N ARG A 6 -0.22 -2.62 13.30
CA ARG A 6 0.55 -1.79 12.40
C ARG A 6 -0.04 -0.38 12.36
N HIS A 7 0.84 0.62 12.34
CA HIS A 7 0.40 1.99 12.18
C HIS A 7 -0.23 2.17 10.79
N LYS A 8 -1.19 3.09 10.70
CA LYS A 8 -1.91 3.33 9.46
C LYS A 8 -0.97 3.68 8.30
N LEU A 9 0.06 4.49 8.55
CA LEU A 9 1.03 4.82 7.52
C LEU A 9 1.81 3.61 7.05
N GLN A 10 2.14 2.71 7.97
CA GLN A 10 2.80 1.46 7.62
C GLN A 10 1.89 0.58 6.77
N LEU A 11 0.61 0.52 7.12
CA LEU A 11 -0.37 -0.24 6.33
C LEU A 11 -0.49 0.32 4.92
N PHE A 12 -0.57 1.64 4.79
CA PHE A 12 -0.62 2.29 3.48
C PHE A 12 0.63 1.96 2.67
N TYR A 13 1.78 2.04 3.30
CA TYR A 13 3.04 1.72 2.65
C TYR A 13 3.05 0.28 2.14
N GLU A 14 2.64 -0.67 2.99
CA GLU A 14 2.63 -2.08 2.62
C GLU A 14 1.65 -2.37 1.49
N ILE A 15 0.47 -1.74 1.54
CA ILE A 15 -0.52 -1.90 0.47
C ILE A 15 0.01 -1.35 -0.84
N LEU A 16 0.60 -0.15 -0.81
CA LEU A 16 1.13 0.47 -2.02
C LEU A 16 2.30 -0.33 -2.59
N CYS A 17 3.16 -0.88 -1.73
CA CYS A 17 4.23 -1.76 -2.17
C CYS A 17 3.68 -3.01 -2.84
N ALA A 18 2.63 -3.59 -2.27
CA ALA A 18 1.99 -4.77 -2.84
C ALA A 18 1.39 -4.47 -4.22
N VAL A 19 0.75 -3.30 -4.36
CA VAL A 19 0.20 -2.86 -5.64
C VAL A 19 1.33 -2.70 -6.66
N GLN A 20 2.41 -2.03 -6.27
CA GLN A 20 3.54 -1.81 -7.17
C GLN A 20 4.19 -3.12 -7.59
N GLU A 21 4.37 -4.04 -6.65
CA GLU A 21 4.96 -5.34 -6.92
C GLU A 21 4.13 -6.15 -7.92
N ASP A 22 2.82 -6.25 -7.68
CA ASP A 22 1.95 -7.01 -8.57
C ASP A 22 1.81 -6.34 -9.94
N SER A 23 1.95 -5.02 -9.99
CA SER A 23 1.82 -4.25 -11.23
C SER A 23 3.02 -4.38 -12.16
N MET A 24 4.13 -4.93 -11.69
CA MET A 24 5.35 -5.03 -12.50
C MET A 24 5.13 -5.82 -13.78
N HIS A 25 4.14 -6.69 -13.79
CA HIS A 25 3.88 -7.54 -14.95
C HIS A 25 2.67 -7.10 -15.76
N ASN A 26 1.70 -6.39 -15.14
CA ASN A 26 0.41 -6.13 -15.78
C ASN A 26 -0.05 -4.69 -15.70
N GLU A 27 0.77 -3.78 -15.20
CA GLU A 27 0.44 -2.35 -15.00
C GLU A 27 -0.66 -2.13 -13.97
N VAL A 28 -1.37 -3.17 -13.57
CA VAL A 28 -2.42 -3.11 -12.56
C VAL A 28 -2.27 -4.29 -11.62
N ALA A 29 -2.72 -4.10 -10.39
CA ALA A 29 -2.64 -5.12 -9.36
C ALA A 29 -4.01 -5.71 -9.09
N ARG A 30 -4.03 -6.98 -8.71
CA ARG A 30 -5.25 -7.67 -8.33
C ARG A 30 -5.46 -7.56 -6.83
N PRO A 31 -6.67 -7.19 -6.38
CA PRO A 31 -6.95 -7.07 -4.95
C PRO A 31 -6.62 -8.33 -4.14
N THR A 32 -6.85 -9.51 -4.71
CA THR A 32 -6.54 -10.76 -4.01
C THR A 32 -5.05 -10.90 -3.74
N HIS A 33 -4.19 -10.45 -4.65
CA HIS A 33 -2.75 -10.46 -4.45
C HIS A 33 -2.34 -9.46 -3.38
N VAL A 34 -2.94 -8.27 -3.39
CA VAL A 34 -2.68 -7.26 -2.37
C VAL A 34 -3.09 -7.79 -1.00
N GLN A 35 -4.25 -8.44 -0.92
CA GLN A 35 -4.71 -9.03 0.32
C GLN A 35 -3.74 -10.08 0.84
N HIS A 36 -3.31 -10.98 -0.03
CA HIS A 36 -2.41 -12.05 0.34
C HIS A 36 -1.07 -11.49 0.83
N TYR A 37 -0.54 -10.51 0.11
CA TYR A 37 0.75 -9.91 0.43
C TYR A 37 0.72 -9.18 1.78
N THR A 38 -0.35 -8.44 2.04
CA THR A 38 -0.47 -7.62 3.26
C THR A 38 -1.04 -8.38 4.44
N ARG A 39 -1.63 -9.54 4.20
CA ARG A 39 -2.26 -10.38 5.23
C ARG A 39 -3.41 -9.67 5.95
N LEU A 40 -4.05 -8.74 5.26
CA LEU A 40 -5.23 -8.07 5.79
C LEU A 40 -6.49 -8.87 5.47
N SER A 41 -7.52 -8.69 6.30
CA SER A 41 -8.83 -9.20 5.92
C SER A 41 -9.31 -8.43 4.69
N TYR A 42 -10.22 -9.04 3.93
CA TYR A 42 -10.73 -8.41 2.72
C TYR A 42 -11.37 -7.06 3.03
N ASP A 43 -12.19 -7.00 4.09
CA ASP A 43 -12.89 -5.77 4.44
C ASP A 43 -11.93 -4.66 4.83
N LYS A 44 -10.91 -4.98 5.63
CA LYS A 44 -9.91 -3.99 6.02
C LYS A 44 -9.14 -3.50 4.80
N MET A 45 -8.74 -4.41 3.93
CA MET A 45 -8.03 -4.04 2.71
C MET A 45 -8.88 -3.10 1.86
N MET A 46 -10.14 -3.44 1.66
CA MET A 46 -11.03 -2.62 0.83
C MET A 46 -11.23 -1.23 1.43
N ASN A 47 -11.33 -1.13 2.76
CA ASN A 47 -11.44 0.16 3.43
C ASN A 47 -10.19 1.01 3.20
N HIS A 48 -9.03 0.41 3.32
CA HIS A 48 -7.77 1.14 3.10
C HIS A 48 -7.60 1.52 1.63
N LEU A 49 -8.01 0.64 0.71
CA LEU A 49 -7.96 0.98 -0.71
C LEU A 49 -8.85 2.18 -1.04
N SER A 50 -10.03 2.24 -0.41
CA SER A 50 -10.92 3.39 -0.60
C SER A 50 -10.28 4.67 -0.11
N GLU A 51 -9.61 4.64 1.04
CA GLU A 51 -8.89 5.81 1.56
C GLU A 51 -7.76 6.23 0.64
N LEU A 52 -6.99 5.26 0.15
CA LEU A 52 -5.88 5.56 -0.75
C LEU A 52 -6.37 6.15 -2.07
N GLU A 53 -7.51 5.67 -2.55
CA GLU A 53 -8.12 6.22 -3.75
C GLU A 53 -8.56 7.66 -3.53
N GLU A 54 -9.20 7.95 -2.40
CA GLU A 54 -9.61 9.31 -2.04
C GLU A 54 -8.42 10.25 -1.96
N LYS A 55 -7.29 9.77 -1.49
CA LYS A 55 -6.06 10.57 -1.38
C LYS A 55 -5.30 10.68 -2.70
N GLY A 56 -5.79 10.01 -3.75
CA GLY A 56 -5.16 10.08 -5.07
C GLY A 56 -3.92 9.22 -5.21
N MET A 57 -3.70 8.26 -4.32
CA MET A 57 -2.51 7.41 -4.37
C MET A 57 -2.71 6.16 -5.21
N ILE A 58 -3.94 5.77 -5.46
CA ILE A 58 -4.28 4.68 -6.36
C ILE A 58 -5.49 5.06 -7.20
N HIS A 59 -5.66 4.32 -8.31
CA HIS A 59 -6.87 4.32 -9.12
C HIS A 59 -7.45 2.92 -9.13
N ARG A 60 -8.76 2.83 -9.20
CA ARG A 60 -9.43 1.56 -9.42
C ARG A 60 -9.96 1.51 -10.84
N VAL A 61 -9.62 0.45 -11.56
CA VAL A 61 -10.03 0.28 -12.96
C VAL A 61 -10.58 -1.13 -13.11
N SER A 62 -11.88 -1.23 -13.30
CA SER A 62 -12.55 -2.54 -13.53
C SER A 62 -12.20 -3.58 -12.46
N GLY A 63 -12.21 -3.15 -11.20
CA GLY A 63 -11.90 -4.05 -10.07
C GLY A 63 -10.42 -4.27 -9.81
N LEU A 64 -9.56 -3.67 -10.62
CA LEU A 64 -8.11 -3.76 -10.45
C LEU A 64 -7.58 -2.45 -9.85
N VAL A 65 -6.35 -2.49 -9.37
CA VAL A 65 -5.76 -1.35 -8.66
C VAL A 65 -4.48 -0.92 -9.38
N ALA A 66 -4.36 0.37 -9.63
CA ALA A 66 -3.16 0.95 -10.22
C ALA A 66 -2.59 2.01 -9.29
N ILE A 67 -1.27 2.01 -9.10
CA ILE A 67 -0.62 3.03 -8.28
C ILE A 67 -0.45 4.31 -9.11
N THR A 68 -0.58 5.46 -8.45
CA THR A 68 -0.37 6.76 -9.10
C THR A 68 1.03 7.28 -8.80
N ALA A 69 1.42 8.37 -9.48
CA ALA A 69 2.68 9.03 -9.17
C ALA A 69 2.73 9.47 -7.70
N LYS A 70 1.60 9.91 -7.16
CA LYS A 70 1.52 10.30 -5.76
C LYS A 70 1.76 9.12 -4.83
N GLY A 71 1.24 7.94 -5.20
CA GLY A 71 1.47 6.71 -4.43
C GLY A 71 2.93 6.30 -4.46
N VAL A 72 3.57 6.39 -5.63
CA VAL A 72 5.00 6.09 -5.75
C VAL A 72 5.82 7.04 -4.87
N LYS A 73 5.46 8.32 -4.87
CA LYS A 73 6.16 9.30 -4.06
C LYS A 73 6.01 9.01 -2.57
N PHE A 74 4.83 8.56 -2.15
CA PHE A 74 4.62 8.16 -0.76
C PHE A 74 5.60 7.03 -0.37
N ILE A 75 5.74 6.02 -1.24
CA ILE A 75 6.67 4.91 -0.98
C ILE A 75 8.09 5.45 -0.82
N GLU A 76 8.52 6.30 -1.74
CA GLU A 76 9.87 6.86 -1.70
C GLU A 76 10.13 7.65 -0.44
N GLN A 77 9.17 8.49 -0.05
CA GLN A 77 9.32 9.31 1.17
C GLN A 77 9.30 8.45 2.43
N TYR A 78 8.48 7.41 2.45
CA TYR A 78 8.44 6.50 3.58
C TYR A 78 9.76 5.75 3.72
N ASP A 79 10.33 5.28 2.61
CA ASP A 79 11.63 4.63 2.61
C ASP A 79 12.73 5.56 3.10
N ASP A 80 12.71 6.82 2.65
CA ASP A 80 13.69 7.82 3.07
C ASP A 80 13.61 8.08 4.56
N LEU A 81 12.40 8.23 5.09
CA LEU A 81 12.20 8.45 6.52
C LEU A 81 12.68 7.26 7.33
N THR A 82 12.36 6.05 6.88
CA THR A 82 12.78 4.84 7.58
C THR A 82 14.30 4.73 7.63
N ARG A 83 14.97 5.02 6.51
CA ARG A 83 16.42 5.00 6.46
C ARG A 83 17.02 6.06 7.38
N LEU A 84 16.42 7.22 7.44
CA LEU A 84 16.88 8.29 8.33
C LEU A 84 16.80 7.86 9.79
N ILE A 85 15.69 7.23 10.17
CA ILE A 85 15.49 6.75 11.53
C ILE A 85 16.52 5.68 11.87
N GLU A 86 16.76 4.74 10.96
CA GLU A 86 17.74 3.68 11.15
C GLU A 86 19.16 4.25 11.27
N SER A 87 19.49 5.22 10.44
CA SER A 87 20.81 5.87 10.47
C SER A 87 21.05 6.62 11.77
N ALA A 88 19.98 7.15 12.38
CA ALA A 88 20.06 7.86 13.65
C ALA A 88 20.10 6.91 14.84
N GLY A 89 19.98 5.62 14.62
CA GLY A 89 20.00 4.64 15.70
C GLY A 89 18.70 4.56 16.49
N LEU A 90 17.60 4.98 15.89
CA LEU A 90 16.31 5.00 16.56
C LEU A 90 15.47 3.75 16.30
#